data_e3f97302e913f90f75ab1c6cddbe20fc
#
_entry.id   e3f97302e913f90f75ab1c6cddbe20fc
#
_cell.length_a   1.000
_cell.length_b   1.000
_cell.length_c   1.000
_cell.angle_alpha   90.00
_cell.angle_beta   90.00
_cell.angle_gamma   90.00
#
_symmetry.space_group_name_H-M   'P 1'
#
loop_
_entity.id
_entity.type
_entity.pdbx_description
1 polymer ?
#
loop_
_entity_poly.entity_id
_entity_poly.type
_entity_poly.pdbx_seq_one_letter_code
_entity_poly.pdbx_strand_id
1 'polypeptide(L)'
;MRKHLILMTVAATLLTSCGGSKTTTAEADKFDYTVEQFADLQILRYKVPGFEELTLKELIYYLTEAALEGRDILFDQNGKYNLRIRRMLEAVYTNYQGDKTTPDFKNMEVYLKRVWFSNGIHHHYGTEKFVPNFSQEFLKQAVLGLDAKLLPLEKGQTADQLCAELFPVIFDPAVMPKRVNQADGEDLVLTSACNYYDGVTQKEAERFYSDMKDPKDETPVSYGLNSRLVKENGKLTEKVWKVGGLYTQAIEKIVYWLKKAEGVAENEAQKAVITKLIQFYETGNLKDFDEYAILWVKDLDSRIDFVNGFTESYG
;
A
#
# COMPACT_ATOMS: atom_id res chain seq x y z
N MET A 1 24.31 27.23 65.11
CA MET A 1 25.56 28.05 65.30
C MET A 1 26.10 28.38 63.92
N ARG A 2 26.06 29.69 63.62
CA ARG A 2 27.03 30.55 62.93
C ARG A 2 27.62 30.03 61.61
N LYS A 3 27.18 30.58 60.47
CA LYS A 3 27.69 31.73 59.71
C LYS A 3 29.09 31.48 59.10
N HIS A 4 29.22 31.54 57.74
CA HIS A 4 29.91 32.65 57.10
C HIS A 4 29.62 32.70 55.57
N LEU A 5 29.17 33.86 55.23
CA LEU A 5 29.00 34.45 53.89
C LEU A 5 30.38 34.95 53.44
N ILE A 6 30.84 34.60 52.24
CA ILE A 6 31.96 35.32 51.59
C ILE A 6 31.48 35.76 50.22
N LEU A 7 31.31 37.05 50.11
CA LEU A 7 31.10 37.88 48.93
C LEU A 7 32.49 38.12 48.31
N MET A 8 32.68 37.79 47.04
CA MET A 8 33.83 38.31 46.28
C MET A 8 33.34 38.90 44.97
N THR A 9 33.32 40.21 44.97
CA THR A 9 33.25 41.12 43.85
C THR A 9 34.57 41.12 43.10
N VAL A 10 34.60 40.92 41.80
CA VAL A 10 35.71 41.27 40.93
C VAL A 10 35.20 41.99 39.70
N ALA A 11 35.88 43.07 39.46
CA ALA A 11 35.53 44.19 38.58
C ALA A 11 35.53 43.87 37.09
N ALA A 12 34.72 44.63 36.40
CA ALA A 12 34.65 44.78 34.94
C ALA A 12 35.98 45.36 34.36
N THR A 13 36.44 44.77 33.29
CA THR A 13 37.27 45.46 32.30
C THR A 13 36.66 45.34 30.93
N LEU A 14 36.15 46.44 30.46
CA LEU A 14 35.74 46.73 29.10
C LEU A 14 36.94 46.68 28.16
N LEU A 15 36.94 45.78 27.18
CA LEU A 15 37.72 45.95 25.97
C LEU A 15 36.76 45.93 24.79
N THR A 16 36.47 47.08 24.27
CA THR A 16 35.86 47.35 22.97
C THR A 16 36.81 46.87 21.87
N SER A 17 36.40 45.85 21.12
CA SER A 17 36.98 45.55 19.83
C SER A 17 35.85 45.56 18.79
N CYS A 18 35.87 46.61 17.97
CA CYS A 18 35.06 46.70 16.74
C CYS A 18 35.55 45.62 15.75
N GLY A 19 34.69 44.66 15.46
CA GLY A 19 34.82 43.78 14.33
C GLY A 19 33.44 43.27 13.97
N GLY A 20 32.77 43.97 13.04
CA GLY A 20 31.43 43.62 12.55
C GLY A 20 31.47 42.29 11.77
N SER A 21 31.25 41.19 12.44
CA SER A 21 30.74 39.97 11.79
C SER A 21 29.21 40.06 11.76
N LYS A 22 28.67 40.32 10.60
CA LYS A 22 27.26 40.07 10.33
C LYS A 22 27.08 38.56 10.46
N THR A 23 26.68 38.07 11.63
CA THR A 23 26.05 36.77 11.79
C THR A 23 24.71 36.89 11.10
N THR A 24 24.66 36.50 9.85
CA THR A 24 23.42 36.07 9.21
C THR A 24 22.96 34.85 9.97
N THR A 25 22.07 35.06 10.94
CA THR A 25 21.22 33.99 11.42
C THR A 25 20.44 33.49 10.21
N ALA A 26 20.89 32.41 9.62
CA ALA A 26 20.07 31.67 8.67
C ALA A 26 18.76 31.40 9.41
N GLU A 27 17.66 32.00 8.96
CA GLU A 27 16.33 31.56 9.36
C GLU A 27 16.29 30.06 9.07
N ALA A 28 16.25 29.27 10.13
CA ALA A 28 16.09 27.83 9.99
C ALA A 28 14.79 27.63 9.19
N ASP A 29 14.96 27.13 7.98
CA ASP A 29 13.87 26.81 7.06
C ASP A 29 12.86 25.93 7.83
N LYS A 30 11.74 26.51 8.26
CA LYS A 30 10.71 25.83 9.04
C LYS A 30 9.97 24.88 8.11
N PHE A 31 10.60 23.75 7.81
CA PHE A 31 9.95 22.68 7.06
C PHE A 31 8.86 22.06 7.96
N ASP A 32 7.61 22.10 7.50
CA ASP A 32 6.51 21.45 8.18
C ASP A 32 6.47 19.96 7.80
N TYR A 33 6.85 19.12 8.74
CA TYR A 33 6.85 17.68 8.56
C TYR A 33 5.45 17.05 8.63
N THR A 34 4.49 17.71 9.28
CA THR A 34 3.12 17.20 9.42
C THR A 34 2.25 17.66 8.27
N VAL A 35 1.72 16.73 7.49
CA VAL A 35 0.78 17.03 6.41
C VAL A 35 -0.64 17.06 6.94
N GLU A 36 -1.04 16.02 7.65
CA GLU A 36 -2.40 15.86 8.18
C GLU A 36 -2.41 14.85 9.34
N GLN A 37 -3.39 15.01 10.23
CA GLN A 37 -3.72 14.01 11.23
C GLN A 37 -5.22 13.71 11.19
N PHE A 38 -5.58 12.44 11.13
CA PHE A 38 -6.97 11.98 11.15
C PHE A 38 -7.09 10.60 11.80
N ALA A 39 -8.18 10.36 12.53
CA ALA A 39 -8.37 9.17 13.34
C ALA A 39 -7.13 8.91 14.23
N ASP A 40 -6.53 7.73 14.13
CA ASP A 40 -5.31 7.29 14.82
C ASP A 40 -4.05 7.42 13.95
N LEU A 41 -4.11 8.16 12.84
CA LEU A 41 -3.04 8.27 11.83
C LEU A 41 -2.50 9.69 11.74
N GLN A 42 -1.19 9.80 11.56
CA GLN A 42 -0.49 11.04 11.25
C GLN A 42 0.29 10.87 9.95
N ILE A 43 0.03 11.74 8.97
CA ILE A 43 0.74 11.75 7.70
C ILE A 43 1.92 12.71 7.81
N LEU A 44 3.10 12.19 7.60
CA LEU A 44 4.35 12.95 7.61
C LEU A 44 4.91 13.04 6.19
N ARG A 45 5.63 14.12 5.94
CA ARG A 45 6.48 14.28 4.77
C ARG A 45 7.91 14.52 5.22
N TYR A 46 8.85 14.14 4.39
CA TYR A 46 10.27 14.32 4.68
C TYR A 46 10.92 15.22 3.64
N LYS A 47 11.88 16.04 4.07
CA LYS A 47 12.80 16.72 3.19
C LYS A 47 14.01 15.81 3.00
N VAL A 48 14.38 15.54 1.75
CA VAL A 48 15.55 14.74 1.40
C VAL A 48 16.62 15.70 0.87
N PRO A 49 17.58 16.11 1.71
CA PRO A 49 18.66 17.02 1.29
C PRO A 49 19.47 16.38 0.16
N GLY A 50 19.81 17.17 -0.86
CA GLY A 50 20.59 16.70 -2.01
C GLY A 50 19.77 15.98 -3.08
N PHE A 51 18.45 15.80 -2.90
CA PHE A 51 17.61 15.17 -3.93
C PHE A 51 17.65 15.90 -5.26
N GLU A 52 17.73 17.24 -5.24
CA GLU A 52 17.81 18.10 -6.44
C GLU A 52 19.11 17.90 -7.20
N GLU A 53 20.18 17.43 -6.55
CA GLU A 53 21.49 17.19 -7.13
C GLU A 53 21.58 15.83 -7.83
N LEU A 54 20.59 14.94 -7.62
CA LEU A 54 20.58 13.62 -8.27
C LEU A 54 20.42 13.76 -9.79
N THR A 55 21.29 13.10 -10.51
CA THR A 55 21.26 13.03 -12.00
C THR A 55 20.31 11.96 -12.53
N LEU A 56 19.81 11.08 -11.65
CA LEU A 56 19.04 9.87 -11.98
C LEU A 56 17.53 10.07 -11.88
N LYS A 57 17.03 11.27 -12.18
CA LYS A 57 15.61 11.63 -12.03
C LYS A 57 14.68 10.78 -12.91
N GLU A 58 15.11 10.43 -14.12
CA GLU A 58 14.33 9.58 -15.01
C GLU A 58 14.18 8.16 -14.45
N LEU A 59 15.24 7.60 -13.90
CA LEU A 59 15.19 6.27 -13.27
C LEU A 59 14.22 6.26 -12.09
N ILE A 60 14.33 7.24 -11.17
CA ILE A 60 13.43 7.39 -10.02
C ILE A 60 11.98 7.54 -10.48
N TYR A 61 11.74 8.37 -11.52
CA TYR A 61 10.41 8.56 -12.07
C TYR A 61 9.83 7.25 -12.62
N TYR A 62 10.56 6.53 -13.46
CA TYR A 62 10.04 5.29 -14.05
C TYR A 62 9.81 4.18 -13.03
N LEU A 63 10.68 4.05 -12.03
CA LEU A 63 10.48 3.09 -10.94
C LEU A 63 9.26 3.47 -10.07
N THR A 64 9.05 4.77 -9.82
CA THR A 64 7.89 5.27 -9.09
C THR A 64 6.59 5.00 -9.85
N GLU A 65 6.56 5.28 -11.16
CA GLU A 65 5.38 5.00 -11.99
C GLU A 65 5.06 3.49 -12.02
N ALA A 66 6.09 2.64 -12.13
CA ALA A 66 5.89 1.19 -12.06
C ALA A 66 5.25 0.75 -10.74
N ALA A 67 5.67 1.32 -9.60
CA ALA A 67 5.08 1.04 -8.30
C ALA A 67 3.61 1.52 -8.20
N LEU A 68 3.31 2.72 -8.74
CA LEU A 68 1.97 3.30 -8.71
C LEU A 68 0.93 2.51 -9.52
N GLU A 69 1.34 1.87 -10.63
CA GLU A 69 0.43 1.04 -11.43
C GLU A 69 -0.02 -0.22 -10.69
N GLY A 70 0.75 -0.71 -9.72
CA GLY A 70 0.38 -1.84 -8.86
C GLY A 70 -0.60 -1.53 -7.73
N ARG A 71 -0.92 -0.26 -7.48
CA ARG A 71 -1.73 0.16 -6.32
C ARG A 71 -3.09 -0.54 -6.23
N ASP A 72 -3.81 -0.67 -7.31
CA ASP A 72 -5.14 -1.29 -7.33
C ASP A 72 -5.08 -2.79 -7.00
N ILE A 73 -3.97 -3.46 -7.29
CA ILE A 73 -3.74 -4.86 -6.96
C ILE A 73 -3.76 -5.05 -5.43
N LEU A 74 -3.11 -4.15 -4.66
CA LEU A 74 -3.08 -4.24 -3.20
C LEU A 74 -4.48 -4.17 -2.58
N PHE A 75 -5.36 -3.31 -3.10
CA PHE A 75 -6.75 -3.25 -2.63
C PHE A 75 -7.48 -4.58 -2.85
N ASP A 76 -7.34 -5.18 -4.02
CA ASP A 76 -7.99 -6.46 -4.33
C ASP A 76 -7.39 -7.63 -3.53
N GLN A 77 -6.07 -7.65 -3.31
CA GLN A 77 -5.40 -8.64 -2.47
C GLN A 77 -5.85 -8.58 -1.00
N ASN A 78 -6.01 -7.38 -0.45
CA ASN A 78 -6.45 -7.17 0.94
C ASN A 78 -7.93 -7.49 1.18
N GLY A 79 -8.73 -7.63 0.11
CA GLY A 79 -10.12 -8.04 0.21
C GLY A 79 -10.88 -7.89 -1.10
N LYS A 80 -11.64 -8.91 -1.45
CA LYS A 80 -12.40 -9.03 -2.71
C LYS A 80 -13.21 -7.78 -3.10
N TYR A 81 -13.71 -7.02 -2.12
CA TYR A 81 -14.58 -5.87 -2.35
C TYR A 81 -13.87 -4.52 -2.17
N ASN A 82 -12.62 -4.50 -1.66
CA ASN A 82 -11.95 -3.28 -1.25
C ASN A 82 -11.78 -2.27 -2.39
N LEU A 83 -11.40 -2.73 -3.59
CA LEU A 83 -11.23 -1.84 -4.73
C LEU A 83 -12.54 -1.19 -5.15
N ARG A 84 -13.65 -1.94 -5.16
CA ARG A 84 -14.98 -1.41 -5.49
C ARG A 84 -15.51 -0.47 -4.40
N ILE A 85 -15.30 -0.81 -3.12
CA ILE A 85 -15.64 0.07 -1.99
C ILE A 85 -14.87 1.38 -2.10
N ARG A 86 -13.54 1.34 -2.31
CA ARG A 86 -12.73 2.54 -2.51
C ARG A 86 -13.28 3.41 -3.64
N ARG A 87 -13.49 2.85 -4.82
CA ARG A 87 -13.99 3.58 -5.99
C ARG A 87 -15.38 4.17 -5.77
N MET A 88 -16.27 3.47 -5.08
CA MET A 88 -17.60 3.98 -4.72
C MET A 88 -17.48 5.17 -3.75
N LEU A 89 -16.66 5.08 -2.70
CA LEU A 89 -16.43 6.16 -1.75
C LEU A 89 -15.74 7.37 -2.39
N GLU A 90 -14.78 7.15 -3.29
CA GLU A 90 -14.12 8.21 -4.08
C GLU A 90 -15.12 8.93 -4.98
N ALA A 91 -16.03 8.19 -5.62
CA ALA A 91 -17.08 8.78 -6.45
C ALA A 91 -18.00 9.69 -5.63
N VAL A 92 -18.41 9.24 -4.43
CA VAL A 92 -19.21 10.07 -3.50
C VAL A 92 -18.39 11.27 -3.04
N TYR A 93 -17.17 11.09 -2.56
CA TYR A 93 -16.32 12.17 -2.04
C TYR A 93 -16.13 13.29 -3.07
N THR A 94 -15.90 12.92 -4.31
CA THR A 94 -15.63 13.87 -5.40
C THR A 94 -16.91 14.55 -5.89
N ASN A 95 -17.99 13.81 -6.08
CA ASN A 95 -19.15 14.25 -6.87
C ASN A 95 -20.40 14.54 -6.04
N TYR A 96 -20.40 14.34 -4.71
CA TYR A 96 -21.56 14.63 -3.86
C TYR A 96 -21.93 16.10 -3.92
N GLN A 97 -23.21 16.40 -4.20
CA GLN A 97 -23.74 17.74 -4.39
C GLN A 97 -24.43 18.30 -3.12
N GLY A 98 -24.58 17.48 -2.08
CA GLY A 98 -25.16 17.92 -0.81
C GLY A 98 -24.16 18.67 0.07
N ASP A 99 -24.56 18.94 1.30
CA ASP A 99 -23.73 19.65 2.27
C ASP A 99 -22.58 18.77 2.79
N LYS A 100 -21.36 19.09 2.37
CA LYS A 100 -20.12 18.41 2.79
C LYS A 100 -19.67 18.77 4.21
N THR A 101 -20.36 19.69 4.88
CA THR A 101 -20.05 20.06 6.28
C THR A 101 -20.76 19.19 7.32
N THR A 102 -21.71 18.36 6.89
CA THR A 102 -22.44 17.45 7.76
C THR A 102 -21.53 16.43 8.45
N PRO A 103 -21.89 15.97 9.67
CA PRO A 103 -21.12 14.94 10.38
C PRO A 103 -20.96 13.65 9.55
N ASP A 104 -22.03 13.19 8.88
CA ASP A 104 -21.97 11.98 8.06
C ASP A 104 -20.96 12.08 6.92
N PHE A 105 -20.93 13.20 6.18
CA PHE A 105 -19.97 13.38 5.10
C PHE A 105 -18.52 13.43 5.64
N LYS A 106 -18.29 14.18 6.72
CA LYS A 106 -16.95 14.26 7.33
C LYS A 106 -16.47 12.92 7.88
N ASN A 107 -17.36 12.15 8.50
CA ASN A 107 -17.02 10.82 8.99
C ASN A 107 -16.76 9.83 7.83
N MET A 108 -17.51 9.93 6.73
CA MET A 108 -17.23 9.17 5.51
C MET A 108 -15.87 9.56 4.90
N GLU A 109 -15.52 10.85 4.89
CA GLU A 109 -14.19 11.31 4.44
C GLU A 109 -13.07 10.69 5.28
N VAL A 110 -13.20 10.69 6.61
CA VAL A 110 -12.22 10.05 7.51
C VAL A 110 -12.14 8.54 7.25
N TYR A 111 -13.28 7.88 7.04
CA TYR A 111 -13.32 6.45 6.70
C TYR A 111 -12.61 6.18 5.37
N LEU A 112 -12.85 6.98 4.32
CA LEU A 112 -12.19 6.86 3.04
C LEU A 112 -10.66 7.07 3.17
N LYS A 113 -10.22 8.05 3.96
CA LYS A 113 -8.78 8.25 4.24
C LYS A 113 -8.14 7.03 4.92
N ARG A 114 -8.84 6.39 5.86
CA ARG A 114 -8.38 5.13 6.47
C ARG A 114 -8.31 4.00 5.44
N VAL A 115 -9.30 3.90 4.54
CA VAL A 115 -9.32 2.92 3.45
C VAL A 115 -8.14 3.15 2.50
N TRP A 116 -7.81 4.39 2.16
CA TRP A 116 -6.63 4.71 1.34
C TRP A 116 -5.33 4.29 2.04
N PHE A 117 -5.18 4.66 3.30
CA PHE A 117 -3.97 4.38 4.06
C PHE A 117 -3.72 2.87 4.25
N SER A 118 -4.77 2.11 4.50
CA SER A 118 -4.69 0.67 4.81
C SER A 118 -4.85 -0.24 3.59
N ASN A 119 -4.98 0.32 2.39
CA ASN A 119 -5.30 -0.42 1.15
C ASN A 119 -6.54 -1.33 1.30
N GLY A 120 -7.56 -0.86 2.05
CA GLY A 120 -8.79 -1.60 2.29
C GLY A 120 -9.51 -1.20 3.57
N ILE A 121 -10.57 -1.93 3.88
CA ILE A 121 -11.47 -1.64 5.01
C ILE A 121 -11.00 -2.18 6.36
N HIS A 122 -9.79 -2.74 6.42
CA HIS A 122 -9.23 -3.30 7.66
C HIS A 122 -7.98 -2.52 8.09
N HIS A 123 -7.76 -2.47 9.39
CA HIS A 123 -6.57 -1.82 9.95
C HIS A 123 -5.29 -2.49 9.43
N HIS A 124 -4.31 -1.68 9.03
CA HIS A 124 -3.09 -2.14 8.35
C HIS A 124 -2.21 -3.06 9.20
N TYR A 125 -2.21 -2.90 10.54
CA TYR A 125 -1.50 -3.79 11.47
C TYR A 125 -2.43 -4.77 12.18
N GLY A 126 -3.47 -4.26 12.87
CA GLY A 126 -4.36 -5.06 13.71
C GLY A 126 -5.31 -5.96 12.93
N THR A 127 -5.44 -5.74 11.63
CA THR A 127 -6.30 -6.51 10.71
C THR A 127 -7.81 -6.45 10.96
N GLU A 128 -8.27 -5.77 12.01
CA GLU A 128 -9.69 -5.58 12.32
C GLU A 128 -10.36 -4.65 11.31
N LYS A 129 -11.63 -4.93 11.04
CA LYS A 129 -12.44 -4.10 10.16
C LYS A 129 -12.74 -2.73 10.80
N PHE A 130 -12.64 -1.66 10.00
CA PHE A 130 -13.06 -0.33 10.42
C PHE A 130 -14.58 -0.27 10.59
N VAL A 131 -15.02 0.32 11.69
CA VAL A 131 -16.44 0.61 11.92
C VAL A 131 -16.75 2.00 11.36
N PRO A 132 -17.71 2.13 10.42
CA PRO A 132 -18.14 3.43 9.94
C PRO A 132 -18.80 4.28 11.03
N ASN A 133 -18.44 5.57 11.12
CA ASN A 133 -19.11 6.53 12.01
C ASN A 133 -20.10 7.43 11.25
N PHE A 134 -20.61 6.97 10.11
CA PHE A 134 -21.63 7.62 9.29
C PHE A 134 -22.75 6.63 9.01
N SER A 135 -23.94 7.14 8.70
CA SER A 135 -25.11 6.29 8.53
C SER A 135 -25.11 5.60 7.17
N GLN A 136 -25.63 4.37 7.15
CA GLN A 136 -25.88 3.62 5.92
C GLN A 136 -26.84 4.36 5.00
N GLU A 137 -27.87 5.01 5.57
CA GLU A 137 -28.86 5.78 4.82
C GLU A 137 -28.20 6.97 4.09
N PHE A 138 -27.32 7.72 4.78
CA PHE A 138 -26.56 8.80 4.15
C PHE A 138 -25.77 8.27 2.92
N LEU A 139 -25.00 7.20 3.10
CA LEU A 139 -24.19 6.66 2.01
C LEU A 139 -25.09 6.18 0.85
N LYS A 140 -26.21 5.55 1.14
CA LYS A 140 -27.18 5.11 0.14
C LYS A 140 -27.70 6.27 -0.70
N GLN A 141 -28.18 7.33 -0.04
CA GLN A 141 -28.70 8.52 -0.73
C GLN A 141 -27.61 9.20 -1.56
N ALA A 142 -26.38 9.28 -1.02
CA ALA A 142 -25.25 9.86 -1.74
C ALA A 142 -24.91 9.06 -3.01
N VAL A 143 -24.87 7.72 -2.93
CA VAL A 143 -24.59 6.84 -4.08
C VAL A 143 -25.70 6.92 -5.13
N LEU A 144 -26.98 6.85 -4.72
CA LEU A 144 -28.13 6.92 -5.62
C LEU A 144 -28.28 8.28 -6.30
N GLY A 145 -27.72 9.34 -5.71
CA GLY A 145 -27.70 10.70 -6.28
C GLY A 145 -26.62 10.91 -7.35
N LEU A 146 -25.73 9.95 -7.60
CA LEU A 146 -24.67 10.06 -8.59
C LEU A 146 -25.08 9.50 -9.97
N ASP A 147 -24.42 10.01 -11.01
CA ASP A 147 -24.48 9.38 -12.33
C ASP A 147 -23.88 7.96 -12.24
N ALA A 148 -24.61 6.97 -12.73
CA ALA A 148 -24.19 5.57 -12.75
C ALA A 148 -22.81 5.33 -13.40
N LYS A 149 -22.41 6.19 -14.34
CA LYS A 149 -21.07 6.13 -14.98
C LYS A 149 -19.91 6.41 -14.04
N LEU A 150 -20.16 7.07 -12.92
CA LEU A 150 -19.16 7.37 -11.89
C LEU A 150 -18.98 6.23 -10.90
N LEU A 151 -19.91 5.29 -10.87
CA LEU A 151 -19.93 4.20 -9.91
C LEU A 151 -19.21 2.95 -10.45
N PRO A 152 -18.59 2.14 -9.61
CA PRO A 152 -17.89 0.91 -10.00
C PRO A 152 -18.89 -0.24 -10.24
N LEU A 153 -19.85 -0.02 -11.13
CA LEU A 153 -20.88 -0.99 -11.49
C LEU A 153 -20.32 -2.12 -12.36
N GLU A 154 -20.75 -3.32 -12.10
CA GLU A 154 -20.57 -4.43 -13.02
C GLU A 154 -21.54 -4.33 -14.19
N LYS A 155 -21.28 -5.11 -15.24
CA LYS A 155 -22.14 -5.09 -16.44
C LYS A 155 -23.59 -5.43 -16.09
N GLY A 156 -24.49 -4.47 -16.29
CA GLY A 156 -25.91 -4.61 -16.01
C GLY A 156 -26.32 -4.41 -14.55
N GLN A 157 -25.37 -4.06 -13.65
CA GLN A 157 -25.66 -3.77 -12.26
C GLN A 157 -26.23 -2.36 -12.10
N THR A 158 -27.20 -2.19 -11.20
CA THR A 158 -27.73 -0.88 -10.78
C THR A 158 -27.02 -0.36 -9.54
N ALA A 159 -27.15 0.94 -9.23
CA ALA A 159 -26.62 1.55 -8.01
C ALA A 159 -27.24 0.93 -6.74
N ASP A 160 -28.53 0.58 -6.74
CA ASP A 160 -29.16 -0.12 -5.63
C ASP A 160 -28.55 -1.52 -5.41
N GLN A 161 -28.28 -2.25 -6.49
CA GLN A 161 -27.63 -3.57 -6.40
C GLN A 161 -26.20 -3.45 -5.92
N LEU A 162 -25.47 -2.41 -6.33
CA LEU A 162 -24.14 -2.11 -5.78
C LEU A 162 -24.19 -1.87 -4.26
N CYS A 163 -25.15 -1.05 -3.81
CA CYS A 163 -25.36 -0.83 -2.37
C CYS A 163 -25.71 -2.14 -1.64
N ALA A 164 -26.62 -2.94 -2.19
CA ALA A 164 -27.03 -4.22 -1.59
C ALA A 164 -25.86 -5.20 -1.45
N GLU A 165 -24.91 -5.18 -2.37
CA GLU A 165 -23.72 -6.02 -2.35
C GLU A 165 -22.65 -5.51 -1.36
N LEU A 166 -22.32 -4.20 -1.39
CA LEU A 166 -21.18 -3.66 -0.65
C LEU A 166 -21.51 -3.23 0.78
N PHE A 167 -22.76 -2.87 1.08
CA PHE A 167 -23.12 -2.35 2.40
C PHE A 167 -23.01 -3.37 3.53
N PRO A 168 -23.37 -4.65 3.36
CA PRO A 168 -23.09 -5.65 4.39
C PRO A 168 -21.58 -5.75 4.70
N VAL A 169 -20.73 -5.63 3.67
CA VAL A 169 -19.27 -5.66 3.84
C VAL A 169 -18.76 -4.44 4.61
N ILE A 170 -19.38 -3.27 4.42
CA ILE A 170 -18.97 -2.02 5.10
C ILE A 170 -19.54 -1.97 6.51
N PHE A 171 -20.84 -2.23 6.69
CA PHE A 171 -21.57 -1.89 7.92
C PHE A 171 -21.81 -3.06 8.87
N ASP A 172 -21.87 -4.32 8.38
CA ASP A 172 -22.08 -5.47 9.26
C ASP A 172 -20.76 -5.93 9.87
N PRO A 173 -20.55 -5.81 11.18
CA PRO A 173 -19.29 -6.19 11.83
C PRO A 173 -19.00 -7.70 11.75
N ALA A 174 -20.00 -8.54 11.48
CA ALA A 174 -19.82 -9.99 11.35
C ALA A 174 -19.35 -10.41 9.95
N VAL A 175 -19.52 -9.55 8.95
CA VAL A 175 -19.10 -9.84 7.57
C VAL A 175 -17.65 -9.44 7.39
N MET A 176 -16.76 -10.41 7.10
CA MET A 176 -15.33 -10.17 6.91
C MET A 176 -14.69 -9.37 8.07
N PRO A 177 -14.78 -9.84 9.31
CA PRO A 177 -14.38 -9.08 10.50
C PRO A 177 -12.88 -8.80 10.56
N LYS A 178 -12.06 -9.63 9.93
CA LYS A 178 -10.60 -9.51 9.90
C LYS A 178 -10.04 -9.70 8.49
N ARG A 179 -9.02 -8.93 8.15
CA ARG A 179 -8.24 -9.14 6.92
C ARG A 179 -7.53 -10.50 6.97
N VAL A 180 -6.84 -10.77 8.07
CA VAL A 180 -6.16 -12.04 8.34
C VAL A 180 -6.63 -12.54 9.71
N ASN A 181 -7.26 -13.70 9.74
CA ASN A 181 -7.61 -14.37 10.99
C ASN A 181 -6.49 -15.33 11.39
N GLN A 182 -6.15 -15.33 12.68
CA GLN A 182 -5.12 -16.18 13.27
C GLN A 182 -5.66 -16.93 14.50
N ALA A 183 -6.98 -17.05 14.64
CA ALA A 183 -7.60 -17.71 15.79
C ALA A 183 -7.44 -19.23 15.72
N ASP A 184 -7.05 -19.83 16.84
CA ASP A 184 -6.92 -21.28 16.96
C ASP A 184 -8.28 -21.96 16.77
N GLY A 185 -8.27 -23.07 16.04
CA GLY A 185 -9.45 -23.93 15.84
C GLY A 185 -10.40 -23.47 14.74
N GLU A 186 -10.08 -22.40 14.04
CA GLU A 186 -10.84 -21.93 12.89
C GLU A 186 -10.12 -22.26 11.56
N ASP A 187 -10.86 -22.28 10.45
CA ASP A 187 -10.27 -22.33 9.11
C ASP A 187 -9.76 -20.92 8.77
N LEU A 188 -8.45 -20.71 8.86
CA LEU A 188 -7.81 -19.40 8.69
C LEU A 188 -8.00 -18.83 7.29
N VAL A 189 -8.18 -19.68 6.28
CA VAL A 189 -8.39 -19.25 4.89
C VAL A 189 -9.83 -18.77 4.69
N LEU A 190 -10.82 -19.52 5.14
CA LEU A 190 -12.23 -19.17 4.97
C LEU A 190 -12.67 -17.98 5.82
N THR A 191 -12.02 -17.76 6.96
CA THR A 191 -12.36 -16.69 7.91
C THR A 191 -11.57 -15.41 7.73
N SER A 192 -10.58 -15.40 6.82
CA SER A 192 -9.83 -14.21 6.42
C SER A 192 -10.47 -13.50 5.22
N ALA A 193 -10.47 -12.17 5.23
CA ALA A 193 -11.01 -11.36 4.13
C ALA A 193 -10.02 -11.19 2.97
N CYS A 194 -8.72 -11.44 3.19
CA CYS A 194 -7.71 -11.33 2.14
C CYS A 194 -8.02 -12.27 0.96
N ASN A 195 -7.74 -11.81 -0.26
CA ASN A 195 -8.26 -12.40 -1.50
C ASN A 195 -7.20 -13.24 -2.24
N TYR A 196 -6.47 -14.07 -1.48
CA TYR A 196 -5.51 -15.02 -2.02
C TYR A 196 -6.12 -16.40 -2.33
N TYR A 197 -7.33 -16.65 -1.82
CA TYR A 197 -8.05 -17.90 -1.94
C TYR A 197 -9.51 -17.61 -2.32
N ASP A 198 -10.09 -18.44 -3.20
CA ASP A 198 -11.51 -18.32 -3.57
C ASP A 198 -12.15 -19.71 -3.60
N GLY A 199 -13.09 -19.94 -2.67
CA GLY A 199 -13.76 -21.24 -2.50
C GLY A 199 -12.88 -22.37 -2.00
N VAL A 200 -11.76 -22.06 -1.36
CA VAL A 200 -10.73 -22.99 -0.89
C VAL A 200 -10.68 -23.00 0.63
N THR A 201 -10.61 -24.18 1.24
CA THR A 201 -10.37 -24.35 2.67
C THR A 201 -8.88 -24.33 2.99
N GLN A 202 -8.51 -24.04 4.24
CA GLN A 202 -7.12 -24.11 4.70
C GLN A 202 -6.49 -25.45 4.40
N LYS A 203 -7.17 -26.54 4.73
CA LYS A 203 -6.68 -27.92 4.48
C LYS A 203 -6.43 -28.21 3.00
N GLU A 204 -7.29 -27.69 2.12
CA GLU A 204 -7.11 -27.83 0.67
C GLU A 204 -5.91 -27.05 0.18
N ALA A 205 -5.71 -25.83 0.66
CA ALA A 205 -4.56 -25.00 0.32
C ALA A 205 -3.25 -25.62 0.80
N GLU A 206 -3.18 -26.05 2.06
CA GLU A 206 -2.02 -26.72 2.64
C GLU A 206 -1.63 -27.97 1.85
N ARG A 207 -2.61 -28.82 1.50
CA ARG A 207 -2.36 -30.01 0.71
C ARG A 207 -1.87 -29.65 -0.70
N PHE A 208 -2.54 -28.72 -1.37
CA PHE A 208 -2.19 -28.31 -2.74
C PHE A 208 -0.72 -27.87 -2.84
N TYR A 209 -0.28 -26.98 -1.96
CA TYR A 209 1.11 -26.50 -1.96
C TYR A 209 2.11 -27.51 -1.39
N SER A 210 1.68 -28.41 -0.49
CA SER A 210 2.54 -29.51 -0.02
C SER A 210 2.84 -30.51 -1.15
N ASP A 211 1.84 -30.81 -1.98
CA ASP A 211 1.99 -31.75 -3.10
C ASP A 211 2.90 -31.18 -4.23
N MET A 212 3.14 -29.86 -4.25
CA MET A 212 4.07 -29.20 -5.20
C MET A 212 5.54 -29.27 -4.77
N LYS A 213 5.81 -29.51 -3.49
CA LYS A 213 7.18 -29.49 -2.96
C LYS A 213 7.92 -30.78 -3.31
N ASP A 214 9.13 -30.64 -3.89
CA ASP A 214 10.08 -31.75 -3.98
C ASP A 214 10.90 -31.81 -2.68
N PRO A 215 10.82 -32.93 -1.91
CA PRO A 215 11.61 -33.08 -0.67
C PRO A 215 13.14 -33.05 -0.90
N LYS A 216 13.61 -33.19 -2.14
CA LYS A 216 15.02 -33.13 -2.51
C LYS A 216 15.49 -31.76 -2.97
N ASP A 217 14.56 -30.84 -3.16
CA ASP A 217 14.90 -29.45 -3.53
C ASP A 217 15.33 -28.68 -2.27
N GLU A 218 16.61 -28.37 -2.17
CA GLU A 218 17.18 -27.60 -1.04
C GLU A 218 16.86 -26.11 -1.13
N THR A 219 16.36 -25.63 -2.30
CA THR A 219 16.05 -24.23 -2.57
C THR A 219 14.66 -24.07 -3.21
N PRO A 220 13.59 -24.55 -2.53
CA PRO A 220 12.25 -24.48 -3.10
C PRO A 220 11.79 -23.04 -3.24
N VAL A 221 11.09 -22.75 -4.34
CA VAL A 221 10.47 -21.44 -4.55
C VAL A 221 9.32 -21.19 -3.55
N SER A 222 8.98 -19.93 -3.33
CA SER A 222 7.85 -19.52 -2.48
C SER A 222 6.52 -19.75 -3.20
N TYR A 223 6.04 -20.99 -3.24
CA TYR A 223 4.77 -21.34 -3.89
C TYR A 223 3.62 -20.48 -3.38
N GLY A 224 2.77 -19.99 -4.30
CA GLY A 224 1.63 -19.13 -3.99
C GLY A 224 1.96 -17.64 -3.86
N LEU A 225 3.23 -17.23 -3.94
CA LEU A 225 3.66 -15.84 -3.79
C LEU A 225 2.97 -14.88 -4.77
N ASN A 226 2.75 -15.32 -6.01
CA ASN A 226 2.22 -14.50 -7.10
C ASN A 226 0.96 -15.11 -7.72
N SER A 227 0.09 -15.71 -6.91
CA SER A 227 -1.12 -16.35 -7.42
C SER A 227 -2.29 -16.21 -6.44
N ARG A 228 -3.49 -16.41 -6.98
CA ARG A 228 -4.70 -16.70 -6.22
C ARG A 228 -5.05 -18.17 -6.45
N LEU A 229 -5.19 -18.94 -5.39
CA LEU A 229 -5.68 -20.30 -5.47
C LEU A 229 -7.22 -20.30 -5.48
N VAL A 230 -7.81 -20.82 -6.54
CA VAL A 230 -9.26 -20.86 -6.74
C VAL A 230 -9.77 -22.28 -6.88
N LYS A 231 -11.00 -22.53 -6.43
CA LYS A 231 -11.67 -23.80 -6.62
C LYS A 231 -12.80 -23.63 -7.63
N GLU A 232 -12.56 -24.07 -8.87
CA GLU A 232 -13.52 -24.02 -9.97
C GLU A 232 -13.97 -25.43 -10.34
N ASN A 233 -15.26 -25.71 -10.31
CA ASN A 233 -15.82 -27.03 -10.62
C ASN A 233 -15.19 -28.18 -9.81
N GLY A 234 -14.85 -27.92 -8.54
CA GLY A 234 -14.22 -28.89 -7.65
C GLY A 234 -12.72 -29.09 -7.86
N LYS A 235 -12.10 -28.41 -8.80
CA LYS A 235 -10.65 -28.46 -9.06
C LYS A 235 -9.96 -27.21 -8.55
N LEU A 236 -8.82 -27.41 -7.85
CA LEU A 236 -7.94 -26.32 -7.43
C LEU A 236 -7.04 -25.88 -8.59
N THR A 237 -6.92 -24.58 -8.79
CA THR A 237 -6.10 -23.98 -9.86
C THR A 237 -5.53 -22.65 -9.39
N GLU A 238 -4.25 -22.40 -9.65
CA GLU A 238 -3.64 -21.11 -9.43
C GLU A 238 -3.97 -20.14 -10.58
N LYS A 239 -4.45 -18.95 -10.24
CA LYS A 239 -4.55 -17.82 -11.15
C LYS A 239 -3.31 -16.95 -10.93
N VAL A 240 -2.28 -17.18 -11.74
CA VAL A 240 -0.98 -16.51 -11.61
C VAL A 240 -1.08 -15.05 -12.02
N TRP A 241 -0.44 -14.18 -11.27
CA TRP A 241 -0.32 -12.74 -11.53
C TRP A 241 0.86 -12.51 -12.48
N LYS A 242 0.53 -12.19 -13.71
CA LYS A 242 1.50 -11.99 -14.78
C LYS A 242 0.85 -11.36 -16.00
N VAL A 243 1.64 -10.96 -16.99
CA VAL A 243 1.13 -10.63 -18.32
C VAL A 243 0.36 -11.81 -18.89
N GLY A 244 -0.87 -11.57 -19.34
CA GLY A 244 -1.80 -12.60 -19.82
C GLY A 244 -2.46 -13.45 -18.72
N GLY A 245 -2.19 -13.15 -17.44
CA GLY A 245 -2.81 -13.80 -16.27
C GLY A 245 -3.71 -12.85 -15.48
N LEU A 246 -3.85 -13.12 -14.18
CA LEU A 246 -4.58 -12.23 -13.28
C LEU A 246 -3.84 -10.90 -13.16
N TYR A 247 -4.58 -9.78 -13.12
CA TYR A 247 -4.08 -8.40 -13.11
C TYR A 247 -3.29 -7.97 -14.35
N THR A 248 -3.44 -8.64 -15.49
CA THR A 248 -2.65 -8.38 -16.69
C THR A 248 -2.58 -6.91 -17.07
N GLN A 249 -3.70 -6.16 -17.00
CA GLN A 249 -3.74 -4.75 -17.40
C GLN A 249 -2.83 -3.84 -16.55
N ALA A 250 -2.77 -4.08 -15.25
CA ALA A 250 -1.87 -3.35 -14.37
C ALA A 250 -0.42 -3.80 -14.57
N ILE A 251 -0.20 -5.12 -14.68
CA ILE A 251 1.13 -5.69 -14.85
C ILE A 251 1.78 -5.27 -16.18
N GLU A 252 1.02 -5.19 -17.28
CA GLU A 252 1.50 -4.66 -18.56
C GLU A 252 2.03 -3.22 -18.45
N LYS A 253 1.37 -2.39 -17.62
CA LYS A 253 1.83 -1.02 -17.37
C LYS A 253 3.07 -1.00 -16.46
N ILE A 254 3.12 -1.85 -15.44
CA ILE A 254 4.32 -2.04 -14.61
C ILE A 254 5.51 -2.40 -15.51
N VAL A 255 5.36 -3.38 -16.38
CA VAL A 255 6.39 -3.82 -17.34
C VAL A 255 6.78 -2.68 -18.31
N TYR A 256 5.82 -1.90 -18.78
CA TYR A 256 6.09 -0.74 -19.62
C TYR A 256 7.05 0.26 -18.95
N TRP A 257 6.77 0.61 -17.67
CA TRP A 257 7.61 1.53 -16.93
C TRP A 257 8.97 0.92 -16.54
N LEU A 258 9.01 -0.36 -16.17
CA LEU A 258 10.26 -1.06 -15.89
C LEU A 258 11.17 -1.14 -17.13
N LYS A 259 10.64 -1.34 -18.34
CA LYS A 259 11.42 -1.29 -19.59
C LYS A 259 12.02 0.09 -19.85
N LYS A 260 11.35 1.17 -19.43
CA LYS A 260 11.94 2.51 -19.47
C LYS A 260 13.04 2.68 -18.43
N ALA A 261 12.82 2.19 -17.20
CA ALA A 261 13.83 2.20 -16.15
C ALA A 261 15.09 1.42 -16.54
N GLU A 262 14.93 0.25 -17.17
CA GLU A 262 16.03 -0.56 -17.70
C GLU A 262 16.93 0.23 -18.68
N GLY A 263 16.32 1.08 -19.53
CA GLY A 263 17.03 1.90 -20.50
C GLY A 263 17.87 3.03 -19.89
N VAL A 264 17.65 3.38 -18.62
CA VAL A 264 18.34 4.47 -17.90
C VAL A 264 18.97 3.99 -16.59
N ALA A 265 19.19 2.67 -16.46
CA ALA A 265 19.84 2.08 -15.28
C ALA A 265 21.26 2.66 -15.08
N GLU A 266 21.67 2.80 -13.83
CA GLU A 266 22.98 3.40 -13.47
C GLU A 266 24.18 2.60 -13.97
N ASN A 267 24.04 1.29 -13.97
CA ASN A 267 25.09 0.35 -14.33
C ASN A 267 24.49 -0.98 -14.81
N GLU A 268 25.33 -1.88 -15.28
CA GLU A 268 24.90 -3.19 -15.82
C GLU A 268 24.33 -4.13 -14.73
N ALA A 269 24.77 -4.00 -13.48
CA ALA A 269 24.22 -4.81 -12.38
C ALA A 269 22.76 -4.43 -12.09
N GLN A 270 22.46 -3.14 -11.93
CA GLN A 270 21.09 -2.66 -11.75
C GLN A 270 20.21 -2.97 -12.97
N LYS A 271 20.75 -2.83 -14.17
CA LYS A 271 20.04 -3.21 -15.38
C LYS A 271 19.64 -4.68 -15.37
N ALA A 272 20.55 -5.58 -14.96
CA ALA A 272 20.26 -7.01 -14.85
C ALA A 272 19.16 -7.30 -13.82
N VAL A 273 19.14 -6.57 -12.70
CA VAL A 273 18.06 -6.65 -11.70
C VAL A 273 16.71 -6.29 -12.33
N ILE A 274 16.64 -5.14 -13.04
CA ILE A 274 15.40 -4.68 -13.68
C ILE A 274 14.96 -5.66 -14.78
N THR A 275 15.89 -6.12 -15.62
CA THR A 275 15.59 -7.11 -16.67
C THR A 275 14.99 -8.38 -16.11
N LYS A 276 15.54 -8.91 -15.00
CA LYS A 276 15.04 -10.13 -14.37
C LYS A 276 13.66 -9.92 -13.74
N LEU A 277 13.42 -8.75 -13.14
CA LEU A 277 12.10 -8.37 -12.61
C LEU A 277 11.05 -8.29 -13.75
N ILE A 278 11.39 -7.70 -14.89
CA ILE A 278 10.51 -7.68 -16.07
C ILE A 278 10.16 -9.10 -16.49
N GLN A 279 11.17 -9.99 -16.58
CA GLN A 279 10.96 -11.39 -16.94
C GLN A 279 9.99 -12.08 -15.97
N PHE A 280 10.13 -11.84 -14.65
CA PHE A 280 9.20 -12.38 -13.64
C PHE A 280 7.75 -11.90 -13.88
N TYR A 281 7.53 -10.63 -14.15
CA TYR A 281 6.20 -10.12 -14.44
C TYR A 281 5.60 -10.65 -15.75
N GLU A 282 6.43 -10.90 -16.74
CA GLU A 282 5.99 -11.47 -18.03
C GLU A 282 5.68 -12.98 -17.92
N THR A 283 6.50 -13.74 -17.20
CA THR A 283 6.40 -15.22 -17.14
C THR A 283 5.55 -15.71 -15.97
N GLY A 284 5.58 -14.99 -14.84
CA GLY A 284 5.04 -15.45 -13.55
C GLY A 284 5.85 -16.59 -12.91
N ASN A 285 7.06 -16.85 -13.38
CA ASN A 285 7.91 -17.92 -12.88
C ASN A 285 8.63 -17.49 -11.60
N LEU A 286 8.38 -18.19 -10.50
CA LEU A 286 8.97 -17.88 -9.19
C LEU A 286 10.49 -18.03 -9.13
N LYS A 287 11.10 -18.88 -9.99
CA LYS A 287 12.56 -18.93 -10.12
C LYS A 287 13.15 -17.64 -10.69
N ASP A 288 12.43 -16.97 -11.59
CA ASP A 288 12.84 -15.65 -12.08
C ASP A 288 12.81 -14.60 -10.95
N PHE A 289 11.87 -14.72 -10.02
CA PHE A 289 11.81 -13.86 -8.83
C PHE A 289 12.96 -14.12 -7.86
N ASP A 290 13.32 -15.37 -7.61
CA ASP A 290 14.47 -15.73 -6.79
C ASP A 290 15.77 -15.22 -7.41
N GLU A 291 15.94 -15.36 -8.74
CA GLU A 291 17.10 -14.82 -9.47
C GLU A 291 17.15 -13.29 -9.42
N TYR A 292 16.00 -12.62 -9.54
CA TYR A 292 15.88 -11.18 -9.33
C TYR A 292 16.38 -10.80 -7.93
N ALA A 293 15.91 -11.47 -6.89
CA ALA A 293 16.29 -11.18 -5.50
C ALA A 293 17.81 -11.41 -5.27
N ILE A 294 18.39 -12.45 -5.88
CA ILE A 294 19.84 -12.73 -5.82
C ILE A 294 20.64 -11.62 -6.50
N LEU A 295 20.19 -11.14 -7.65
CA LEU A 295 20.86 -10.05 -8.36
C LEU A 295 20.75 -8.74 -7.58
N TRP A 296 19.57 -8.44 -7.04
CA TRP A 296 19.32 -7.25 -6.23
C TRP A 296 20.23 -7.19 -4.99
N VAL A 297 20.35 -8.29 -4.23
CA VAL A 297 21.25 -8.35 -3.04
C VAL A 297 22.73 -8.17 -3.42
N LYS A 298 23.13 -8.48 -4.67
CA LYS A 298 24.50 -8.31 -5.14
C LYS A 298 24.80 -6.93 -5.69
N ASP A 299 23.80 -6.14 -6.00
CA ASP A 299 23.98 -4.76 -6.48
C ASP A 299 24.22 -3.82 -5.29
N LEU A 300 25.49 -3.58 -4.98
CA LEU A 300 25.93 -2.74 -3.85
C LEU A 300 26.42 -1.35 -4.30
N ASP A 301 26.53 -1.10 -5.60
CA ASP A 301 27.14 0.09 -6.15
C ASP A 301 26.13 1.11 -6.71
N SER A 302 24.88 0.70 -6.90
CA SER A 302 23.81 1.59 -7.37
C SER A 302 23.40 2.60 -6.28
N ARG A 303 23.23 3.87 -6.67
CA ARG A 303 22.76 4.93 -5.76
C ARG A 303 21.26 4.87 -5.51
N ILE A 304 20.51 4.45 -6.52
CA ILE A 304 19.07 4.28 -6.44
C ILE A 304 18.79 2.81 -6.20
N ASP A 305 18.31 2.53 -5.00
CA ASP A 305 17.78 1.22 -4.65
C ASP A 305 16.26 1.21 -4.70
N PHE A 306 15.67 0.06 -5.00
CA PHE A 306 14.23 -0.10 -5.08
C PHE A 306 13.81 -1.52 -4.70
N VAL A 307 12.63 -1.62 -4.11
CA VAL A 307 11.95 -2.89 -3.86
C VAL A 307 10.71 -2.94 -4.72
N ASN A 308 10.50 -4.04 -5.43
CA ASN A 308 9.31 -4.25 -6.23
C ASN A 308 8.89 -5.72 -6.20
N GLY A 309 7.63 -5.96 -5.89
CA GLY A 309 7.04 -7.30 -5.80
C GLY A 309 5.54 -7.21 -5.51
N PHE A 310 4.88 -8.37 -5.45
CA PHE A 310 3.44 -8.42 -5.20
C PHE A 310 3.06 -8.46 -3.73
N THR A 311 4.01 -8.74 -2.85
CA THR A 311 3.69 -9.03 -1.46
C THR A 311 4.53 -8.15 -0.56
N GLU A 312 3.85 -7.21 0.07
CA GLU A 312 4.32 -6.61 1.29
C GLU A 312 3.26 -6.84 2.38
N SER A 313 3.48 -7.84 3.18
CA SER A 313 2.70 -8.12 4.36
C SER A 313 3.49 -7.62 5.56
N TYR A 314 3.15 -6.45 6.04
CA TYR A 314 3.56 -5.98 7.35
C TYR A 314 2.58 -6.56 8.38
N GLY A 315 2.90 -7.69 8.93
CA GLY A 315 2.02 -8.29 9.92
C GLY A 315 2.71 -9.33 10.73
#